data_ae3ba87d1e1dece59de104fb7c7fd30d
#
_entry.id   ae3ba87d1e1dece59de104fb7c7fd30d
#
_cell.length_a   1.000
_cell.length_b   1.000
_cell.length_c   1.000
_cell.angle_alpha   90.00
_cell.angle_beta   90.00
_cell.angle_gamma   90.00
#
_symmetry.space_group_name_H-M   'P 1'
#
loop_
_entity.id
_entity.type
_entity.pdbx_description
1 polymer ?
#
loop_
_entity_poly.entity_id
_entity_poly.type
_entity_poly.pdbx_seq_one_letter_code
_entity_poly.pdbx_strand_id
1 'polypeptide(L)'
;MKEIEIRELKRVKLNAPVMIEGLPGVGNVGKLVVEHMIEELHAEKIIEIYSWHFPPQVFVKDDGTVRLCRNEVYAWSSPKLDLLILTGDQQSITNEGHYILTEKYLDIAEKFGVSRIFTLGGYGIGHLVEEQRVIGAANSPELVEEMRRFGVEFMEEEPGGLSLIHI
;
A
#
# COMPACT_ATOMS: atom_id res chain seq x y z
N MET A 1 3.57 22.31 -10.11
CA MET A 1 3.39 21.15 -9.21
C MET A 1 4.77 20.76 -8.72
N LYS A 2 4.95 20.46 -7.43
CA LYS A 2 6.20 19.89 -6.92
C LYS A 2 6.33 18.46 -7.43
N GLU A 3 7.54 17.90 -7.45
CA GLU A 3 7.78 16.51 -7.84
C GLU A 3 6.89 15.54 -7.07
N ILE A 4 6.78 15.75 -5.76
CA ILE A 4 5.76 15.15 -4.92
C ILE A 4 5.07 16.25 -4.12
N GLU A 5 3.75 16.20 -4.06
CA GLU A 5 2.90 17.08 -3.26
C GLU A 5 2.08 16.23 -2.30
N ILE A 6 2.28 16.41 -1.01
CA ILE A 6 1.51 15.72 0.04
C ILE A 6 0.51 16.72 0.60
N ARG A 7 -0.77 16.37 0.57
CA ARG A 7 -1.87 17.17 1.12
C ARG A 7 -2.44 16.47 2.35
N GLU A 8 -2.20 17.03 3.51
CA GLU A 8 -2.83 16.59 4.75
C GLU A 8 -4.27 17.14 4.79
N LEU A 9 -5.24 16.24 4.77
CA LEU A 9 -6.67 16.58 4.83
C LEU A 9 -7.16 16.67 6.27
N LYS A 10 -6.60 15.79 7.13
CA LYS A 10 -7.01 15.70 8.53
C LYS A 10 -5.83 15.32 9.42
N ARG A 11 -5.81 15.86 10.61
CA ARG A 11 -4.85 15.48 11.65
C ARG A 11 -5.49 14.43 12.55
N VAL A 12 -4.82 13.30 12.67
CA VAL A 12 -5.20 12.19 13.54
C VAL A 12 -4.06 11.85 14.48
N LYS A 13 -4.37 11.29 15.63
CA LYS A 13 -3.38 10.76 16.56
C LYS A 13 -3.57 9.25 16.61
N LEU A 14 -2.53 8.53 16.26
CA LEU A 14 -2.46 7.07 16.28
C LEU A 14 -1.38 6.62 17.26
N ASN A 15 -1.51 5.43 17.78
CA ASN A 15 -0.56 4.83 18.71
C ASN A 15 0.10 3.61 18.08
N ALA A 16 1.36 3.76 17.65
CA ALA A 16 2.15 2.72 17.00
C ALA A 16 1.34 1.90 15.95
N PRO A 17 0.74 2.58 14.94
CA PRO A 17 -0.13 1.91 14.00
C PRO A 17 0.62 0.86 13.18
N VAL A 18 -0.12 -0.11 12.66
CA VAL A 18 0.32 -0.99 11.58
C VAL A 18 -0.07 -0.34 10.25
N MET A 19 0.85 -0.30 9.30
CA MET A 19 0.56 0.16 7.95
C MET A 19 0.30 -1.02 7.03
N ILE A 20 -0.77 -0.92 6.24
CA ILE A 20 -1.10 -1.89 5.19
C ILE A 20 -1.12 -1.15 3.87
N GLU A 21 -0.31 -1.60 2.92
CA GLU A 21 -0.22 -1.01 1.60
C GLU A 21 -0.81 -1.98 0.57
N GLY A 22 -1.65 -1.45 -0.31
CA GLY A 22 -2.19 -2.14 -1.47
C GLY A 22 -2.38 -1.18 -2.63
N LEU A 23 -1.33 -1.07 -3.46
CA LEU A 23 -1.35 -0.30 -4.69
C LEU A 23 -1.77 -1.18 -5.88
N PRO A 24 -2.20 -0.59 -7.01
CA PRO A 24 -2.49 -1.34 -8.23
C PRO A 24 -1.29 -2.16 -8.68
N GLY A 25 -1.51 -3.43 -8.97
CA GLY A 25 -0.51 -4.38 -9.44
C GLY A 25 -1.16 -5.56 -10.13
N VAL A 26 -0.52 -6.71 -10.14
CA VAL A 26 -1.04 -7.92 -10.79
C VAL A 26 -2.42 -8.27 -10.24
N GLY A 27 -3.44 -8.27 -11.12
CA GLY A 27 -4.83 -8.55 -10.78
C GLY A 27 -5.46 -7.56 -9.80
N ASN A 28 -4.80 -6.45 -9.45
CA ASN A 28 -5.21 -5.51 -8.42
C ASN A 28 -5.46 -6.14 -7.03
N VAL A 29 -4.89 -7.31 -6.76
CA VAL A 29 -5.16 -8.07 -5.53
C VAL A 29 -4.94 -7.23 -4.27
N GLY A 30 -3.76 -6.62 -4.13
CA GLY A 30 -3.45 -5.77 -2.97
C GLY A 30 -4.42 -4.60 -2.84
N LYS A 31 -4.69 -3.91 -3.95
CA LYS A 31 -5.63 -2.79 -3.98
C LYS A 31 -7.04 -3.20 -3.54
N LEU A 32 -7.56 -4.28 -4.08
CA LEU A 32 -8.91 -4.77 -3.73
C LEU A 32 -9.03 -5.11 -2.24
N VAL A 33 -8.00 -5.72 -1.66
CA VAL A 33 -7.99 -6.03 -0.22
C VAL A 33 -8.07 -4.77 0.62
N VAL A 34 -7.20 -3.78 0.34
CA VAL A 34 -7.18 -2.56 1.16
C VAL A 34 -8.41 -1.68 0.92
N GLU A 35 -8.97 -1.65 -0.29
CA GLU A 35 -10.23 -0.93 -0.56
C GLU A 35 -11.39 -1.56 0.21
N HIS A 36 -11.49 -2.90 0.24
CA HIS A 36 -12.46 -3.60 1.07
C HIS A 36 -12.26 -3.29 2.57
N MET A 37 -11.01 -3.29 3.05
CA MET A 37 -10.73 -2.90 4.44
C MET A 37 -11.16 -1.45 4.74
N ILE A 38 -10.91 -0.50 3.83
CA ILE A 38 -11.32 0.90 3.98
C ILE A 38 -12.84 1.01 4.13
N GLU A 39 -13.59 0.28 3.30
CA GLU A 39 -15.06 0.27 3.32
C GLU A 39 -15.60 -0.37 4.60
N GLU A 40 -15.18 -1.57 4.95
CA GLU A 40 -15.69 -2.31 6.11
C GLU A 40 -15.33 -1.65 7.45
N LEU A 41 -14.14 -1.07 7.54
CA LEU A 41 -13.68 -0.38 8.73
C LEU A 41 -14.18 1.08 8.79
N HIS A 42 -14.77 1.60 7.73
CA HIS A 42 -15.09 3.03 7.57
C HIS A 42 -13.86 3.90 7.85
N ALA A 43 -12.69 3.50 7.31
CA ALA A 43 -11.45 4.21 7.51
C ALA A 43 -11.50 5.61 6.89
N GLU A 44 -10.91 6.58 7.58
CA GLU A 44 -11.00 7.98 7.19
C GLU A 44 -9.80 8.40 6.37
N LYS A 45 -10.04 9.02 5.21
CA LYS A 45 -8.97 9.55 4.37
C LYS A 45 -8.33 10.77 5.05
N ILE A 46 -7.00 10.69 5.24
CA ILE A 46 -6.24 11.72 5.96
C ILE A 46 -5.16 12.41 5.11
N ILE A 47 -4.66 11.73 4.06
CA ILE A 47 -3.61 12.27 3.19
C ILE A 47 -3.92 11.95 1.73
N GLU A 48 -3.61 12.89 0.82
CA GLU A 48 -3.51 12.68 -0.62
C GLU A 48 -2.08 12.97 -1.08
N ILE A 49 -1.56 12.11 -1.96
CA ILE A 49 -0.20 12.18 -2.49
C ILE A 49 -0.29 12.31 -4.00
N TYR A 50 0.26 13.38 -4.54
CA TYR A 50 0.34 13.67 -5.97
C TYR A 50 1.79 13.64 -6.42
N SER A 51 2.03 13.12 -7.61
CA SER A 51 3.37 13.10 -8.20
C SER A 51 3.29 13.19 -9.72
N TRP A 52 4.28 13.83 -10.34
CA TRP A 52 4.44 13.78 -11.79
C TRP A 52 5.05 12.45 -12.28
N HIS A 53 5.44 11.56 -11.36
CA HIS A 53 5.80 10.17 -11.68
C HIS A 53 4.59 9.26 -11.87
N PHE A 54 3.38 9.75 -11.61
CA PHE A 54 2.16 9.05 -11.97
C PHE A 54 1.82 9.25 -13.45
N PRO A 55 1.01 8.36 -14.06
CA PRO A 55 0.53 8.53 -15.41
C PRO A 55 -0.12 9.91 -15.62
N PRO A 56 0.15 10.60 -16.74
CA PRO A 56 -0.40 11.93 -17.02
C PRO A 56 -1.86 11.86 -17.49
N GLN A 57 -2.71 11.30 -16.66
CA GLN A 57 -4.14 11.14 -16.92
C GLN A 57 -4.98 11.75 -15.80
N VAL A 58 -6.24 11.98 -16.09
CA VAL A 58 -7.24 12.45 -15.15
C VAL A 58 -8.35 11.41 -15.01
N PHE A 59 -8.97 11.39 -13.87
CA PHE A 59 -10.17 10.61 -13.60
C PHE A 59 -11.38 11.54 -13.66
N VAL A 60 -12.38 11.17 -14.45
CA VAL A 60 -13.66 11.86 -14.50
C VAL A 60 -14.56 11.29 -13.40
N LYS A 61 -15.11 12.17 -12.57
CA LYS A 61 -16.06 11.82 -11.53
C LYS A 61 -17.48 11.79 -12.07
N ASP A 62 -18.40 11.22 -11.25
CA ASP A 62 -19.83 11.12 -11.60
C ASP A 62 -20.49 12.48 -11.83
N ASP A 63 -19.98 13.53 -11.18
CA ASP A 63 -20.44 14.92 -11.36
C ASP A 63 -19.86 15.63 -12.61
N GLY A 64 -19.05 14.90 -13.41
CA GLY A 64 -18.39 15.40 -14.61
C GLY A 64 -17.12 16.22 -14.32
N THR A 65 -16.73 16.43 -13.07
CA THR A 65 -15.46 17.08 -12.74
C THR A 65 -14.30 16.10 -12.88
N VAL A 66 -13.07 16.64 -12.99
CA VAL A 66 -11.86 15.83 -13.14
C VAL A 66 -10.97 15.94 -11.91
N ARG A 67 -10.23 14.88 -11.63
CA ARG A 67 -9.16 14.86 -10.65
C ARG A 67 -7.89 14.25 -11.22
N LEU A 68 -6.75 14.63 -10.70
CA LEU A 68 -5.46 14.03 -11.03
C LEU A 68 -5.35 12.62 -10.41
N CYS A 69 -4.49 11.81 -11.02
CA CYS A 69 -3.98 10.57 -10.44
C CYS A 69 -3.32 10.87 -9.09
N ARG A 70 -3.59 10.07 -8.08
CA ARG A 70 -3.06 10.24 -6.73
C ARG A 70 -3.02 8.92 -5.96
N ASN A 71 -2.22 8.90 -4.89
CA ASN A 71 -2.32 7.88 -3.86
C ASN A 71 -2.89 8.51 -2.58
N GLU A 72 -3.43 7.68 -1.72
CA GLU A 72 -4.22 8.11 -0.57
C GLU A 72 -3.83 7.31 0.66
N VAL A 73 -3.81 7.98 1.81
CA VAL A 73 -3.62 7.33 3.10
C VAL A 73 -4.89 7.51 3.93
N TYR A 74 -5.35 6.40 4.47
CA TYR A 74 -6.50 6.32 5.37
C TYR A 74 -6.04 5.94 6.77
N ALA A 75 -6.77 6.39 7.76
CA ALA A 75 -6.55 6.04 9.16
C ALA A 75 -7.80 5.37 9.74
N TRP A 76 -7.56 4.37 10.55
CA TRP A 76 -8.57 3.74 11.38
C TRP A 76 -8.00 3.45 12.76
N SER A 77 -8.83 3.56 13.81
CA SER A 77 -8.42 3.39 15.18
C SER A 77 -9.44 2.60 15.98
N SER A 78 -8.96 1.72 16.83
CA SER A 78 -9.75 0.98 17.80
C SER A 78 -9.01 0.91 19.15
N PRO A 79 -9.66 0.45 20.23
CA PRO A 79 -8.99 0.29 21.51
C PRO A 79 -7.82 -0.72 21.50
N LYS A 80 -7.71 -1.56 20.48
CA LYS A 80 -6.71 -2.63 20.39
C LYS A 80 -5.66 -2.41 19.30
N LEU A 81 -6.00 -1.69 18.26
CA LEU A 81 -5.18 -1.60 17.05
C LEU A 81 -5.48 -0.30 16.31
N ASP A 82 -4.45 0.39 15.90
CA ASP A 82 -4.51 1.50 14.97
C ASP A 82 -3.93 1.08 13.62
N LEU A 83 -4.55 1.52 12.54
CA LEU A 83 -4.15 1.22 11.18
C LEU A 83 -3.91 2.50 10.37
N LEU A 84 -2.88 2.45 9.53
CA LEU A 84 -2.73 3.28 8.34
C LEU A 84 -2.93 2.39 7.11
N ILE A 85 -3.70 2.84 6.15
CA ILE A 85 -3.94 2.09 4.91
C ILE A 85 -3.53 2.98 3.74
N LEU A 86 -2.53 2.53 2.98
CA LEU A 86 -2.07 3.20 1.76
C LEU A 86 -2.67 2.49 0.56
N THR A 87 -3.36 3.25 -0.27
CA THR A 87 -3.87 2.80 -1.58
C THR A 87 -3.70 3.90 -2.61
N GLY A 88 -4.11 3.66 -3.84
CA GLY A 88 -4.04 4.69 -4.86
C GLY A 88 -4.56 4.28 -6.22
N ASP A 89 -4.53 5.24 -7.13
CA ASP A 89 -4.98 5.02 -8.50
C ASP A 89 -3.97 4.23 -9.32
N GLN A 90 -2.67 4.50 -9.12
CA GLN A 90 -1.58 3.95 -9.91
C GLN A 90 -0.27 3.90 -9.09
N GLN A 91 0.66 3.09 -9.55
CA GLN A 91 2.06 3.17 -9.16
C GLN A 91 2.82 4.13 -10.07
N SER A 92 4.10 4.39 -9.77
CA SER A 92 4.98 5.15 -10.66
C SER A 92 5.11 4.48 -12.03
N ILE A 93 5.26 5.30 -13.08
CA ILE A 93 5.58 4.83 -14.43
C ILE A 93 7.09 4.75 -14.69
N THR A 94 7.91 5.18 -13.75
CA THR A 94 9.37 5.17 -13.87
C THR A 94 10.02 4.47 -12.68
N ASN A 95 11.15 3.82 -12.90
CA ASN A 95 11.92 3.17 -11.83
C ASN A 95 12.35 4.19 -10.75
N GLU A 96 12.86 5.36 -11.16
CA GLU A 96 13.22 6.44 -10.23
C GLU A 96 12.03 6.88 -9.38
N GLY A 97 10.87 7.08 -10.00
CA GLY A 97 9.66 7.46 -9.29
C GLY A 97 9.17 6.43 -8.29
N HIS A 98 9.43 5.12 -8.51
CA HIS A 98 9.16 4.09 -7.51
C HIS A 98 9.98 4.33 -6.24
N TYR A 99 11.29 4.59 -6.36
CA TYR A 99 12.16 4.87 -5.20
C TYR A 99 11.71 6.14 -4.46
N ILE A 100 11.50 7.23 -5.21
CA ILE A 100 11.11 8.52 -4.64
C ILE A 100 9.75 8.42 -3.90
N LEU A 101 8.77 7.75 -4.49
CA LEU A 101 7.46 7.57 -3.85
C LEU A 101 7.53 6.66 -2.64
N THR A 102 8.29 5.56 -2.71
CA THR A 102 8.49 4.66 -1.57
C THR A 102 9.13 5.39 -0.39
N GLU A 103 10.15 6.21 -0.63
CA GLU A 103 10.75 7.06 0.41
C GLU A 103 9.69 7.94 1.08
N LYS A 104 8.78 8.53 0.30
CA LYS A 104 7.71 9.36 0.86
C LYS A 104 6.65 8.57 1.65
N TYR A 105 6.37 7.34 1.25
CA TYR A 105 5.50 6.46 2.05
C TYR A 105 6.17 6.08 3.38
N LEU A 106 7.47 5.84 3.37
CA LEU A 106 8.25 5.58 4.58
C LEU A 106 8.33 6.83 5.48
N ASP A 107 8.54 8.03 4.92
CA ASP A 107 8.48 9.30 5.66
C ASP A 107 7.12 9.46 6.39
N ILE A 108 6.01 9.09 5.72
CA ILE A 108 4.68 9.12 6.32
C ILE A 108 4.57 8.06 7.43
N ALA A 109 5.05 6.86 7.20
CA ALA A 109 5.04 5.79 8.18
C ALA A 109 5.83 6.18 9.44
N GLU A 110 7.02 6.76 9.28
CA GLU A 110 7.86 7.25 10.38
C GLU A 110 7.16 8.39 11.14
N LYS A 111 6.59 9.36 10.44
CA LYS A 111 5.83 10.47 11.03
C LYS A 111 4.71 10.00 11.96
N PHE A 112 4.03 8.91 11.60
CA PHE A 112 2.96 8.33 12.42
C PHE A 112 3.45 7.29 13.43
N GLY A 113 4.75 6.99 13.47
CA GLY A 113 5.31 5.98 14.37
C GLY A 113 4.83 4.56 14.05
N VAL A 114 4.73 4.25 12.76
CA VAL A 114 4.33 2.91 12.30
C VAL A 114 5.26 1.85 12.86
N SER A 115 4.68 0.81 13.45
CA SER A 115 5.43 -0.28 14.08
C SER A 115 5.78 -1.41 13.11
N ARG A 116 4.96 -1.59 12.06
CA ARG A 116 5.10 -2.64 11.05
C ARG A 116 4.40 -2.23 9.75
N ILE A 117 4.97 -2.62 8.62
CA ILE A 117 4.37 -2.42 7.31
C ILE A 117 4.10 -3.78 6.67
N PHE A 118 2.88 -3.97 6.16
CA PHE A 118 2.52 -5.07 5.28
C PHE A 118 2.22 -4.52 3.89
N THR A 119 2.87 -5.10 2.88
CA THR A 119 2.62 -4.77 1.49
C THR A 119 1.91 -5.93 0.83
N LEU A 120 0.82 -5.64 0.14
CA LEU A 120 -0.05 -6.63 -0.46
C LEU A 120 0.02 -6.54 -1.99
N GLY A 121 0.19 -7.67 -2.64
CA GLY A 121 0.26 -7.73 -4.09
C GLY A 121 -0.27 -9.05 -4.65
N GLY A 122 -0.54 -9.07 -5.95
CA GLY A 122 -0.84 -10.30 -6.68
C GLY A 122 0.44 -10.92 -7.23
N TYR A 123 0.53 -12.23 -7.15
CA TYR A 123 1.61 -13.00 -7.78
C TYR A 123 1.06 -13.78 -8.98
N GLY A 124 1.63 -13.50 -10.18
CA GLY A 124 1.18 -14.12 -11.42
C GLY A 124 1.88 -15.47 -11.65
N ILE A 125 1.14 -16.56 -11.65
CA ILE A 125 1.68 -17.92 -11.85
C ILE A 125 1.39 -18.49 -13.23
N GLY A 126 0.66 -17.77 -14.10
CA GLY A 126 0.41 -18.15 -15.49
C GLY A 126 -0.58 -19.31 -15.72
N HIS A 127 -1.18 -19.86 -14.67
CA HIS A 127 -2.21 -20.91 -14.74
C HIS A 127 -3.25 -20.74 -13.63
N LEU A 128 -4.38 -21.43 -13.75
CA LEU A 128 -5.39 -21.46 -12.69
C LEU A 128 -4.87 -22.26 -11.49
N VAL A 129 -5.06 -21.72 -10.29
CA VAL A 129 -4.74 -22.40 -9.03
C VAL A 129 -5.93 -23.21 -8.55
N GLU A 130 -5.68 -24.45 -8.14
CA GLU A 130 -6.68 -25.28 -7.45
C GLU A 130 -6.79 -24.90 -5.97
N GLU A 131 -5.67 -24.49 -5.35
CA GLU A 131 -5.62 -24.05 -3.95
C GLU A 131 -5.04 -22.64 -3.87
N GLN A 132 -5.74 -21.78 -3.12
CA GLN A 132 -5.27 -20.42 -2.84
C GLN A 132 -4.18 -20.46 -1.76
N ARG A 133 -3.02 -19.87 -2.07
CA ARG A 133 -1.90 -19.78 -1.15
C ARG A 133 -1.49 -18.32 -0.94
N VAL A 134 -1.02 -18.01 0.25
CA VAL A 134 -0.41 -16.72 0.56
C VAL A 134 1.10 -16.91 0.57
N ILE A 135 1.78 -16.25 -0.36
CA ILE A 135 3.24 -16.28 -0.47
C ILE A 135 3.77 -14.97 0.13
N GLY A 136 4.82 -15.06 0.93
CA GLY A 136 5.39 -13.91 1.60
C GLY A 136 6.90 -13.80 1.46
N ALA A 137 7.39 -12.60 1.70
CA ALA A 137 8.78 -12.27 1.96
C ALA A 137 8.84 -11.30 3.15
N ALA A 138 9.91 -11.34 3.93
CA ALA A 138 10.09 -10.44 5.08
C ALA A 138 11.54 -10.01 5.19
N ASN A 139 11.76 -8.87 5.82
CA ASN A 139 13.09 -8.26 5.99
C ASN A 139 13.85 -8.80 7.22
N SER A 140 13.28 -9.75 7.97
CA SER A 140 13.99 -10.45 9.05
C SER A 140 13.54 -11.91 9.19
N PRO A 141 14.44 -12.81 9.63
CA PRO A 141 14.09 -14.21 9.87
C PRO A 141 12.99 -14.39 10.92
N GLU A 142 12.94 -13.53 11.93
CA GLU A 142 11.94 -13.58 12.99
C GLU A 142 10.53 -13.33 12.44
N LEU A 143 10.40 -12.39 11.51
CA LEU A 143 9.12 -12.11 10.83
C LEU A 143 8.70 -13.25 9.91
N VAL A 144 9.66 -13.90 9.24
CA VAL A 144 9.39 -15.12 8.45
C VAL A 144 8.76 -16.20 9.34
N GLU A 145 9.40 -16.51 10.49
CA GLU A 145 8.90 -17.52 11.41
C GLU A 145 7.55 -17.14 12.05
N GLU A 146 7.34 -15.84 12.32
CA GLU A 146 6.06 -15.35 12.80
C GLU A 146 4.96 -15.57 11.77
N MET A 147 5.19 -15.19 10.50
CA MET A 147 4.18 -15.28 9.45
C MET A 147 3.89 -16.73 9.03
N ARG A 148 4.85 -17.63 9.10
CA ARG A 148 4.61 -19.07 8.89
C ARG A 148 3.53 -19.64 9.80
N ARG A 149 3.39 -19.13 11.04
CA ARG A 149 2.35 -19.55 11.99
C ARG A 149 0.94 -19.17 11.52
N PHE A 150 0.84 -18.22 10.60
CA PHE A 150 -0.43 -17.81 9.96
C PHE A 150 -0.65 -18.47 8.60
N GLY A 151 0.19 -19.46 8.22
CA GLY A 151 0.04 -20.18 6.96
C GLY A 151 0.66 -19.47 5.75
N VAL A 152 1.50 -18.46 5.97
CA VAL A 152 2.23 -17.83 4.88
C VAL A 152 3.38 -18.73 4.44
N GLU A 153 3.46 -19.02 3.14
CA GLU A 153 4.54 -19.76 2.51
C GLU A 153 5.65 -18.83 2.04
N PHE A 154 6.89 -19.25 2.20
CA PHE A 154 8.06 -18.48 1.75
C PHE A 154 8.79 -19.28 0.68
N MET A 155 9.03 -18.63 -0.46
CA MET A 155 9.73 -19.23 -1.60
C MET A 155 11.25 -19.08 -1.38
N GLU A 156 12.00 -20.13 -1.80
CA GLU A 156 13.46 -20.10 -1.81
C GLU A 156 13.94 -19.64 -3.20
N GLU A 157 14.89 -18.71 -3.22
CA GLU A 157 15.69 -18.25 -4.38
C GLU A 157 14.94 -17.82 -5.65
N GLU A 158 13.71 -17.34 -5.57
CA GLU A 158 13.07 -16.72 -6.74
C GLU A 158 13.10 -15.18 -6.64
N PRO A 159 13.34 -14.46 -7.77
CA PRO A 159 13.23 -13.02 -7.76
C PRO A 159 11.78 -12.63 -7.48
N GLY A 160 11.54 -12.10 -6.29
CA GLY A 160 10.23 -11.59 -5.90
C GLY A 160 9.82 -10.44 -6.82
N GLY A 161 8.71 -10.59 -7.54
CA GLY A 161 8.12 -9.52 -8.34
C GLY A 161 7.37 -8.47 -7.49
N LEU A 162 7.82 -8.23 -6.27
CA LEU A 162 7.24 -7.23 -5.39
C LEU A 162 7.80 -5.85 -5.74
N SER A 163 6.93 -4.96 -6.17
CA SER A 163 7.28 -3.59 -6.56
C SER A 163 7.66 -2.68 -5.38
N LEU A 164 7.63 -3.19 -4.16
CA LEU A 164 8.12 -2.51 -2.97
C LEU A 164 9.46 -3.07 -2.54
N ILE A 165 10.46 -2.51 -3.12
CA ILE A 165 11.81 -3.04 -3.16
C ILE A 165 12.63 -2.64 -1.92
N HIS A 166 12.15 -1.79 -1.03
CA HIS A 166 12.95 -1.23 0.05
C HIS A 166 12.18 -1.12 1.36
N ILE A 167 12.04 -2.24 1.99
CA ILE A 167 11.71 -2.22 3.43
C ILE A 167 12.88 -2.82 4.18
#